data_85741b6ee23cb7d005a16e5bc6acb53e
#
_entry.id   85741b6ee23cb7d005a16e5bc6acb53e
#
_cell.length_a   1.000
_cell.length_b   1.000
_cell.length_c   1.000
_cell.angle_alpha   90.00
_cell.angle_beta   90.00
_cell.angle_gamma   90.00
#
_symmetry.space_group_name_H-M   'P 1'
#
loop_
_entity.id
_entity.type
_entity.pdbx_description
1 polymer ?
#
loop_
_entity_poly.entity_id
_entity_poly.type
_entity_poly.pdbx_seq_one_letter_code
_entity_poly.pdbx_strand_id
1 'polypeptide(L)'
;MPVLDERDVAHAGKKTCNFRAEDIQESADFRSDYDAAANVVSSEDQPFEESPDGLIKHLVHEKLDTREMCVDAYMQFLEPGKHTGKHRHMWEEVIFVLEGSGYDLHWDVKFDCIETYNWEWEEEPKRNEWKRGDFIYVPPYSTHQHFNSGDSEARLIVISNRIIKKMGFNWLDQVENAPGR
;
A
#
# COMPACT_ATOMS: atom_id res chain seq x y z
N MET A 1 0.97 -1.23 -39.30
CA MET A 1 2.34 -1.56 -38.87
C MET A 1 3.31 -1.02 -39.92
N PRO A 2 4.34 -0.25 -39.56
CA PRO A 2 5.39 0.07 -40.50
C PRO A 2 6.10 -1.20 -40.90
N VAL A 3 6.16 -1.48 -42.20
CA VAL A 3 6.94 -2.55 -42.75
C VAL A 3 8.40 -2.23 -42.53
N LEU A 4 9.12 -3.06 -41.76
CA LEU A 4 10.55 -2.95 -41.60
C LEU A 4 11.21 -3.13 -42.96
N ASP A 5 12.11 -2.24 -43.33
CA ASP A 5 12.86 -2.29 -44.60
C ASP A 5 13.79 -3.51 -44.58
N GLU A 6 13.98 -4.17 -45.71
CA GLU A 6 14.89 -5.33 -45.87
C GLU A 6 16.33 -5.04 -45.42
N ARG A 7 16.72 -3.76 -45.32
CA ARG A 7 18.01 -3.32 -44.76
C ARG A 7 18.16 -3.59 -43.25
N ASP A 8 17.05 -3.81 -42.55
CA ASP A 8 17.07 -4.12 -41.12
C ASP A 8 17.32 -5.60 -40.84
N VAL A 9 17.35 -6.44 -41.89
CA VAL A 9 17.60 -7.88 -41.78
C VAL A 9 19.09 -8.25 -41.65
N ALA A 10 19.99 -7.27 -41.48
CA ALA A 10 21.42 -7.51 -41.17
C ALA A 10 21.67 -8.28 -39.86
N HIS A 11 20.60 -8.85 -39.30
CA HIS A 11 20.61 -9.62 -38.05
C HIS A 11 20.22 -11.09 -38.22
N ALA A 12 20.21 -11.60 -39.47
CA ALA A 12 19.97 -13.03 -39.75
C ALA A 12 20.86 -13.90 -38.85
N GLY A 13 20.24 -14.72 -37.99
CA GLY A 13 20.93 -15.56 -37.01
C GLY A 13 21.09 -14.96 -35.63
N LYS A 14 20.70 -13.69 -35.37
CA LYS A 14 20.64 -13.11 -34.04
C LYS A 14 19.31 -13.42 -33.36
N LYS A 15 19.35 -13.45 -32.01
CA LYS A 15 18.16 -13.63 -31.19
C LYS A 15 17.21 -12.45 -31.43
N THR A 16 15.99 -12.71 -31.84
CA THR A 16 14.95 -11.72 -32.08
C THR A 16 13.96 -11.74 -30.89
N CYS A 17 13.35 -10.61 -30.60
CA CYS A 17 12.26 -10.49 -29.64
C CYS A 17 11.27 -9.42 -30.12
N ASN A 18 10.12 -9.34 -29.47
CA ASN A 18 9.03 -8.42 -29.77
C ASN A 18 8.62 -7.57 -28.54
N PHE A 19 9.49 -7.44 -27.54
CA PHE A 19 9.20 -6.77 -26.28
C PHE A 19 8.54 -5.40 -26.47
N ARG A 20 9.02 -4.60 -27.40
CA ARG A 20 8.42 -3.29 -27.65
C ARG A 20 6.99 -3.36 -28.20
N ALA A 21 6.69 -4.37 -29.01
CA ALA A 21 5.34 -4.57 -29.53
C ALA A 21 4.41 -5.07 -28.42
N GLU A 22 4.91 -5.92 -27.54
CA GLU A 22 4.20 -6.37 -26.33
C GLU A 22 3.90 -5.21 -25.39
N ASP A 23 4.88 -4.34 -25.05
CA ASP A 23 4.68 -3.14 -24.25
C ASP A 23 3.55 -2.24 -24.80
N ILE A 24 3.51 -2.08 -26.13
CA ILE A 24 2.49 -1.28 -26.81
C ILE A 24 1.11 -1.94 -26.69
N GLN A 25 1.05 -3.27 -26.83
CA GLN A 25 -0.20 -4.00 -26.68
C GLN A 25 -0.69 -3.97 -25.22
N GLU A 26 0.17 -4.25 -24.27
CA GLU A 26 -0.14 -4.16 -22.84
C GLU A 26 -0.67 -2.77 -22.45
N SER A 27 -0.07 -1.69 -23.00
CA SER A 27 -0.57 -0.34 -22.77
C SER A 27 -1.96 -0.08 -23.37
N ALA A 28 -2.29 -0.72 -24.49
CA ALA A 28 -3.62 -0.63 -25.09
C ALA A 28 -4.65 -1.46 -24.31
N ASP A 29 -4.28 -2.67 -23.88
CA ASP A 29 -5.10 -3.57 -23.09
C ASP A 29 -5.41 -2.95 -21.71
N PHE A 30 -4.41 -2.37 -21.05
CA PHE A 30 -4.59 -1.66 -19.77
C PHE A 30 -5.69 -0.62 -19.84
N ARG A 31 -5.77 0.18 -20.92
CA ARG A 31 -6.82 1.18 -21.07
C ARG A 31 -8.20 0.55 -21.19
N SER A 32 -8.29 -0.52 -21.97
CA SER A 32 -9.54 -1.25 -22.16
C SER A 32 -10.01 -1.89 -20.85
N ASP A 33 -9.10 -2.54 -20.15
CA ASP A 33 -9.38 -3.20 -18.87
C ASP A 33 -9.78 -2.19 -17.79
N TYR A 34 -9.08 -1.07 -17.72
CA TYR A 34 -9.43 0.04 -16.81
C TYR A 34 -10.83 0.58 -17.08
N ASP A 35 -11.22 0.75 -18.35
CA ASP A 35 -12.55 1.25 -18.71
C ASP A 35 -13.66 0.23 -18.41
N ALA A 36 -13.34 -1.05 -18.43
CA ALA A 36 -14.26 -2.14 -18.10
C ALA A 36 -14.37 -2.42 -16.60
N ALA A 37 -13.36 -2.02 -15.81
CA ALA A 37 -13.28 -2.31 -14.39
C ALA A 37 -14.36 -1.61 -13.56
N ALA A 38 -14.72 -2.22 -12.43
CA ALA A 38 -15.82 -1.75 -11.60
C ALA A 38 -15.48 -0.46 -10.83
N ASN A 39 -16.45 0.47 -10.74
CA ASN A 39 -16.36 1.64 -9.87
C ASN A 39 -16.82 1.36 -8.43
N VAL A 40 -17.50 0.24 -8.21
CA VAL A 40 -18.06 -0.14 -6.91
C VAL A 40 -17.77 -1.60 -6.66
N VAL A 41 -17.17 -1.89 -5.51
CA VAL A 41 -17.01 -3.26 -5.01
C VAL A 41 -18.07 -3.50 -3.96
N SER A 42 -18.91 -4.52 -4.18
CA SER A 42 -19.90 -4.93 -3.19
C SER A 42 -19.20 -5.34 -1.89
N SER A 43 -19.81 -5.03 -0.75
CA SER A 43 -19.25 -5.46 0.54
C SER A 43 -19.16 -6.98 0.68
N GLU A 44 -19.95 -7.73 -0.10
CA GLU A 44 -19.94 -9.19 -0.13
C GLU A 44 -18.74 -9.75 -0.90
N ASP A 45 -18.23 -8.98 -1.87
CA ASP A 45 -17.08 -9.36 -2.70
C ASP A 45 -15.73 -8.93 -2.11
N GLN A 46 -15.75 -8.15 -1.03
CA GLN A 46 -14.54 -7.67 -0.34
C GLN A 46 -13.95 -8.77 0.55
N PRO A 47 -12.76 -9.31 0.22
CA PRO A 47 -12.19 -10.44 0.95
C PRO A 47 -11.57 -10.02 2.29
N PHE A 48 -11.61 -10.94 3.25
CA PHE A 48 -10.85 -10.85 4.49
C PHE A 48 -9.51 -11.54 4.36
N GLU A 49 -8.52 -11.05 5.09
CA GLU A 49 -7.18 -11.64 5.19
C GLU A 49 -6.69 -11.60 6.64
N GLU A 50 -6.19 -12.74 7.12
CA GLU A 50 -5.35 -12.81 8.33
C GLU A 50 -3.93 -12.47 7.87
N SER A 51 -3.53 -11.23 8.08
CA SER A 51 -2.24 -10.68 7.63
C SER A 51 -1.24 -10.59 8.79
N PRO A 52 0.05 -10.34 8.51
CA PRO A 52 1.02 -10.00 9.55
C PRO A 52 0.63 -8.78 10.40
N ASP A 53 -0.23 -7.91 9.89
CA ASP A 53 -0.79 -6.75 10.61
C ASP A 53 -2.07 -7.07 11.38
N GLY A 54 -2.54 -8.32 11.34
CA GLY A 54 -3.78 -8.78 11.94
C GLY A 54 -4.90 -8.92 10.91
N LEU A 55 -6.16 -8.94 11.37
CA LEU A 55 -7.31 -9.07 10.48
C LEU A 55 -7.58 -7.81 9.70
N ILE A 56 -7.61 -7.94 8.38
CA ILE A 56 -7.98 -6.88 7.45
C ILE A 56 -9.10 -7.32 6.50
N LYS A 57 -9.82 -6.36 5.96
CA LYS A 57 -10.78 -6.56 4.88
C LYS A 57 -10.41 -5.61 3.74
N HIS A 58 -10.06 -6.15 2.57
CA HIS A 58 -9.70 -5.36 1.41
C HIS A 58 -10.92 -4.63 0.84
N LEU A 59 -10.82 -3.32 0.65
CA LEU A 59 -11.87 -2.45 0.11
C LEU A 59 -11.56 -2.04 -1.33
N VAL A 60 -10.31 -1.64 -1.58
CA VAL A 60 -9.77 -1.27 -2.89
C VAL A 60 -8.40 -1.89 -3.01
N HIS A 61 -8.16 -2.63 -4.07
CA HIS A 61 -6.87 -3.26 -4.32
C HIS A 61 -6.76 -3.68 -5.79
N GLU A 62 -5.57 -3.61 -6.38
CA GLU A 62 -5.30 -3.98 -7.79
C GLU A 62 -5.74 -5.39 -8.19
N LYS A 63 -5.99 -6.27 -7.21
CA LYS A 63 -6.46 -7.65 -7.44
C LYS A 63 -7.98 -7.81 -7.30
N LEU A 64 -8.72 -6.73 -7.06
CA LEU A 64 -10.18 -6.74 -6.92
C LEU A 64 -10.91 -6.29 -8.19
N ASP A 65 -10.22 -6.22 -9.32
CA ASP A 65 -10.80 -5.82 -10.61
C ASP A 65 -11.54 -4.47 -10.52
N THR A 66 -11.01 -3.55 -9.72
CA THR A 66 -11.54 -2.20 -9.55
C THR A 66 -10.81 -1.20 -10.44
N ARG A 67 -11.45 -0.05 -10.69
CA ARG A 67 -10.90 1.07 -11.46
C ARG A 67 -9.87 1.88 -10.66
N GLU A 68 -9.11 1.23 -9.79
CA GLU A 68 -8.04 1.88 -9.04
C GLU A 68 -6.75 1.93 -9.86
N MET A 69 -5.93 2.96 -9.66
CA MET A 69 -4.63 3.10 -10.30
C MET A 69 -3.47 3.13 -9.31
N CYS A 70 -3.63 3.78 -8.19
CA CYS A 70 -2.54 4.00 -7.23
C CYS A 70 -3.00 4.05 -5.77
N VAL A 71 -4.25 3.73 -5.50
CA VAL A 71 -4.82 3.73 -4.15
C VAL A 71 -5.16 2.31 -3.76
N ASP A 72 -4.59 1.85 -2.64
CA ASP A 72 -5.08 0.68 -1.91
C ASP A 72 -5.87 1.15 -0.70
N ALA A 73 -6.93 0.45 -0.35
CA ALA A 73 -7.67 0.70 0.88
C ALA A 73 -8.12 -0.62 1.51
N TYR A 74 -8.01 -0.70 2.83
CA TYR A 74 -8.50 -1.83 3.61
C TYR A 74 -9.10 -1.36 4.93
N MET A 75 -9.93 -2.19 5.53
CA MET A 75 -10.41 -2.01 6.89
C MET A 75 -9.62 -2.91 7.83
N GLN A 76 -9.00 -2.31 8.83
CA GLN A 76 -8.31 -2.98 9.91
C GLN A 76 -9.27 -3.22 11.07
N PHE A 77 -9.23 -4.41 11.66
CA PHE A 77 -10.01 -4.78 12.84
C PHE A 77 -9.08 -5.03 14.02
N LEU A 78 -9.30 -4.33 15.13
CA LEU A 78 -8.51 -4.47 16.35
C LEU A 78 -9.41 -4.77 17.54
N GLU A 79 -9.29 -5.96 18.11
CA GLU A 79 -9.96 -6.32 19.36
C GLU A 79 -9.45 -5.46 20.53
N PRO A 80 -10.22 -5.30 21.61
CA PRO A 80 -9.80 -4.56 22.79
C PRO A 80 -8.45 -5.06 23.33
N GLY A 81 -7.53 -4.14 23.59
CA GLY A 81 -6.20 -4.43 24.10
C GLY A 81 -5.22 -5.06 23.11
N LYS A 82 -5.64 -5.24 21.85
CA LYS A 82 -4.75 -5.74 20.77
C LYS A 82 -4.13 -4.59 19.99
N HIS A 83 -3.14 -4.95 19.19
CA HIS A 83 -2.41 -4.04 18.30
C HIS A 83 -2.12 -4.67 16.95
N THR A 84 -1.81 -3.86 15.95
CA THR A 84 -1.34 -4.29 14.64
C THR A 84 0.07 -4.86 14.72
N GLY A 85 0.56 -5.43 13.63
CA GLY A 85 1.99 -5.58 13.40
C GLY A 85 2.67 -4.23 13.43
N LYS A 86 3.98 -4.22 13.66
CA LYS A 86 4.84 -3.06 13.55
C LYS A 86 5.54 -3.12 12.22
N HIS A 87 5.33 -2.11 11.38
CA HIS A 87 5.87 -2.10 10.03
C HIS A 87 6.24 -0.68 9.58
N ARG A 88 6.84 -0.59 8.41
CA ARG A 88 7.24 0.65 7.74
C ARG A 88 7.26 0.46 6.23
N HIS A 89 6.99 1.53 5.50
CA HIS A 89 6.93 1.50 4.04
C HIS A 89 7.27 2.86 3.42
N MET A 90 7.53 2.87 2.11
CA MET A 90 7.92 4.08 1.39
C MET A 90 6.77 5.04 1.10
N TRP A 91 5.54 4.57 1.10
CA TRP A 91 4.37 5.39 0.81
C TRP A 91 3.79 6.01 2.08
N GLU A 92 2.99 7.03 1.90
CA GLU A 92 2.18 7.62 2.95
C GLU A 92 0.85 6.89 3.11
N GLU A 93 0.29 6.95 4.31
CA GLU A 93 -1.05 6.47 4.60
C GLU A 93 -1.89 7.53 5.29
N VAL A 94 -3.18 7.50 5.00
CA VAL A 94 -4.20 8.23 5.74
C VAL A 94 -5.17 7.21 6.31
N ILE A 95 -5.41 7.29 7.62
CA ILE A 95 -6.26 6.35 8.33
C ILE A 95 -7.44 7.11 8.91
N PHE A 96 -8.64 6.65 8.62
CA PHE A 96 -9.85 7.17 9.24
C PHE A 96 -10.33 6.22 10.33
N VAL A 97 -10.53 6.73 11.53
CA VAL A 97 -11.07 5.96 12.66
C VAL A 97 -12.59 5.88 12.54
N LEU A 98 -13.08 4.75 12.05
CA LEU A 98 -14.51 4.52 11.88
C LEU A 98 -15.21 4.23 13.22
N GLU A 99 -14.57 3.40 14.07
CA GLU A 99 -15.08 3.00 15.38
C GLU A 99 -13.91 2.78 16.36
N GLY A 100 -14.19 2.95 17.65
CA GLY A 100 -13.24 2.69 18.74
C GLY A 100 -12.36 3.87 19.11
N SER A 101 -11.35 3.59 19.95
CA SER A 101 -10.34 4.53 20.41
C SER A 101 -9.04 3.82 20.75
N GLY A 102 -7.93 4.52 20.62
CA GLY A 102 -6.63 3.93 20.87
C GLY A 102 -5.50 4.94 20.70
N TYR A 103 -4.35 4.43 20.35
CA TYR A 103 -3.18 5.27 20.07
C TYR A 103 -2.28 4.62 19.05
N ASP A 104 -1.49 5.43 18.40
CA ASP A 104 -0.41 5.01 17.52
C ASP A 104 0.94 5.28 18.13
N LEU A 105 1.90 4.44 17.81
CA LEU A 105 3.31 4.69 18.02
C LEU A 105 3.97 4.91 16.66
N HIS A 106 4.63 6.05 16.49
CA HIS A 106 5.38 6.40 15.29
C HIS A 106 6.85 6.63 15.62
N TRP A 107 7.73 5.88 14.96
CA TRP A 107 9.18 6.10 14.94
C TRP A 107 9.51 6.81 13.62
N ASP A 108 9.53 8.13 13.66
CA ASP A 108 9.77 8.95 12.48
C ASP A 108 11.22 8.86 12.03
N VAL A 109 11.46 9.21 10.78
CA VAL A 109 12.81 9.26 10.22
C VAL A 109 13.40 10.64 10.44
N LYS A 110 14.60 10.68 11.03
CA LYS A 110 15.48 11.85 11.00
C LYS A 110 16.24 11.83 9.69
N PHE A 111 16.05 12.87 8.91
CA PHE A 111 16.66 12.99 7.61
C PHE A 111 17.62 14.17 7.57
N ASP A 112 18.91 13.91 7.36
CA ASP A 112 19.94 14.91 7.08
C ASP A 112 20.39 14.78 5.63
N CYS A 113 20.17 15.84 4.83
CA CYS A 113 20.58 15.89 3.43
C CYS A 113 21.52 17.06 3.13
N ILE A 114 22.07 17.73 4.14
CA ILE A 114 22.90 18.93 3.94
C ILE A 114 24.34 18.54 3.58
N GLU A 115 24.96 17.66 4.34
CA GLU A 115 26.34 17.22 4.12
C GLU A 115 26.46 15.76 3.73
N THR A 116 25.58 14.92 4.24
CA THR A 116 25.52 13.48 3.95
C THR A 116 24.05 13.07 3.79
N TYR A 117 23.79 12.11 2.89
CA TYR A 117 22.51 11.43 2.87
C TYR A 117 22.48 10.42 4.01
N ASN A 118 22.17 10.89 5.20
CA ASN A 118 21.99 10.05 6.37
C ASN A 118 20.55 10.12 6.84
N TRP A 119 19.96 8.97 7.12
CA TRP A 119 18.61 8.87 7.66
C TRP A 119 18.58 7.75 8.70
N GLU A 120 18.00 8.06 9.83
CA GLU A 120 17.89 7.16 10.98
C GLU A 120 16.47 7.24 11.53
N TRP A 121 15.94 6.11 11.99
CA TRP A 121 14.68 6.12 12.74
C TRP A 121 14.93 6.65 14.16
N GLU A 122 13.94 7.39 14.67
CA GLU A 122 13.96 7.77 16.07
C GLU A 122 13.98 6.52 16.95
N GLU A 123 14.76 6.56 18.04
CA GLU A 123 14.84 5.44 18.98
C GLU A 123 13.53 5.30 19.78
N GLU A 124 12.98 6.45 20.18
CA GLU A 124 11.74 6.53 20.96
C GLU A 124 10.57 6.95 20.08
N PRO A 125 9.42 6.26 20.18
CA PRO A 125 8.27 6.59 19.36
C PRO A 125 7.51 7.80 19.89
N LYS A 126 6.89 8.53 18.99
CA LYS A 126 5.82 9.47 19.32
C LYS A 126 4.53 8.72 19.50
N ARG A 127 3.82 9.00 20.59
CA ARG A 127 2.50 8.45 20.87
C ARG A 127 1.42 9.47 20.48
N ASN A 128 0.49 9.06 19.64
CA ASN A 128 -0.62 9.86 19.16
C ASN A 128 -1.93 9.16 19.53
N GLU A 129 -2.74 9.78 20.37
CA GLU A 129 -4.06 9.26 20.74
C GLU A 129 -5.06 9.52 19.62
N TRP A 130 -5.99 8.58 19.42
CA TRP A 130 -7.06 8.70 18.45
C TRP A 130 -8.39 8.12 18.95
N LYS A 131 -9.48 8.59 18.40
CA LYS A 131 -10.84 8.12 18.65
C LYS A 131 -11.68 8.22 17.40
N ARG A 132 -12.86 7.65 17.44
CA ARG A 132 -13.83 7.69 16.34
C ARG A 132 -13.98 9.11 15.75
N GLY A 133 -13.87 9.18 14.43
CA GLY A 133 -13.97 10.39 13.62
C GLY A 133 -12.63 11.10 13.38
N ASP A 134 -11.55 10.68 14.04
CA ASP A 134 -10.23 11.26 13.81
C ASP A 134 -9.58 10.71 12.53
N PHE A 135 -8.65 11.48 11.99
CA PHE A 135 -7.74 11.06 10.93
C PHE A 135 -6.32 10.95 11.48
N ILE A 136 -5.64 9.88 11.10
CA ILE A 136 -4.23 9.63 11.40
C ILE A 136 -3.46 9.74 10.09
N TYR A 137 -2.33 10.39 10.10
CA TYR A 137 -1.42 10.47 8.97
C TYR A 137 -0.12 9.73 9.31
N VAL A 138 0.27 8.80 8.45
CA VAL A 138 1.52 8.06 8.54
C VAL A 138 2.46 8.57 7.45
N PRO A 139 3.55 9.27 7.80
CA PRO A 139 4.53 9.74 6.84
C PRO A 139 5.26 8.60 6.13
N PRO A 140 5.80 8.83 4.92
CA PRO A 140 6.71 7.89 4.28
C PRO A 140 7.86 7.50 5.21
N TYR A 141 8.22 6.21 5.22
CA TYR A 141 9.28 5.60 6.05
C TYR A 141 9.06 5.61 7.56
N SER A 142 8.05 6.25 8.09
CA SER A 142 7.74 6.15 9.52
C SER A 142 7.44 4.70 9.89
N THR A 143 8.17 4.15 10.86
CA THR A 143 7.79 2.88 11.47
C THR A 143 6.60 3.15 12.37
N HIS A 144 5.55 2.35 12.26
CA HIS A 144 4.31 2.61 13.00
C HIS A 144 3.61 1.34 13.45
N GLN A 145 2.71 1.52 14.42
CA GLN A 145 1.91 0.47 15.02
C GLN A 145 0.67 1.06 15.67
N HIS A 146 -0.50 0.45 15.48
CA HIS A 146 -1.79 0.91 16.00
C HIS A 146 -2.24 0.05 17.17
N PHE A 147 -2.73 0.68 18.23
CA PHE A 147 -3.14 0.02 19.49
C PHE A 147 -4.59 0.37 19.80
N ASN A 148 -5.43 -0.62 20.02
CA ASN A 148 -6.76 -0.41 20.56
C ASN A 148 -6.69 -0.38 22.09
N SER A 149 -6.86 0.80 22.69
CA SER A 149 -6.92 0.98 24.16
C SER A 149 -8.36 1.13 24.69
N GLY A 150 -9.34 1.02 23.79
CA GLY A 150 -10.75 1.03 24.16
C GLY A 150 -11.25 -0.33 24.68
N ASP A 151 -12.52 -0.37 25.01
CA ASP A 151 -13.23 -1.55 25.53
C ASP A 151 -14.08 -2.28 24.48
N SER A 152 -14.07 -1.80 23.25
CA SER A 152 -14.75 -2.37 22.09
C SER A 152 -13.80 -2.54 20.91
N GLU A 153 -14.18 -3.35 19.92
CA GLU A 153 -13.44 -3.48 18.66
C GLU A 153 -13.26 -2.12 17.99
N ALA A 154 -12.04 -1.80 17.60
CA ALA A 154 -11.76 -0.64 16.77
C ALA A 154 -11.74 -1.04 15.30
N ARG A 155 -12.25 -0.14 14.44
CA ARG A 155 -12.24 -0.26 12.98
C ARG A 155 -11.61 0.96 12.37
N LEU A 156 -10.53 0.72 11.65
CA LEU A 156 -9.74 1.73 10.97
C LEU A 156 -9.85 1.52 9.46
N ILE A 157 -10.16 2.56 8.71
CA ILE A 157 -10.06 2.54 7.25
C ILE A 157 -8.70 3.10 6.89
N VAL A 158 -7.84 2.25 6.38
CA VAL A 158 -6.49 2.59 5.95
C VAL A 158 -6.49 2.82 4.44
N ILE A 159 -5.95 3.94 4.02
CA ILE A 159 -5.85 4.34 2.61
C ILE A 159 -4.38 4.66 2.31
N SER A 160 -3.80 3.88 1.41
CA SER A 160 -2.40 3.98 1.03
C SER A 160 -2.25 4.54 -0.38
N ASN A 161 -1.31 5.48 -0.55
CA ASN A 161 -0.90 5.94 -1.88
C ASN A 161 0.18 5.00 -2.44
N ARG A 162 -0.21 4.15 -3.38
CA ARG A 162 0.66 3.12 -3.97
C ARG A 162 1.31 3.54 -5.29
N ILE A 163 1.25 4.84 -5.66
CA ILE A 163 1.89 5.31 -6.90
C ILE A 163 3.40 5.02 -6.92
N ILE A 164 4.04 5.07 -5.75
CA ILE A 164 5.45 4.75 -5.57
C ILE A 164 5.77 3.31 -6.03
N LYS A 165 4.86 2.36 -5.79
CA LYS A 165 4.97 0.99 -6.30
C LYS A 165 5.03 0.97 -7.83
N LYS A 166 4.17 1.73 -8.49
CA LYS A 166 4.13 1.83 -9.96
C LYS A 166 5.41 2.50 -10.52
N MET A 167 6.11 3.31 -9.71
CA MET A 167 7.41 3.91 -10.03
C MET A 167 8.60 3.00 -9.75
N GLY A 168 8.39 1.79 -9.24
CA GLY A 168 9.45 0.83 -8.93
C GLY A 168 9.99 0.88 -7.50
N PHE A 169 9.41 1.70 -6.62
CA PHE A 169 9.82 1.85 -5.22
C PHE A 169 8.84 1.14 -4.27
N ASN A 170 8.67 -0.15 -4.46
CA ASN A 170 7.76 -0.95 -3.64
C ASN A 170 8.49 -1.59 -2.45
N TRP A 171 8.78 -0.80 -1.42
CA TRP A 171 9.43 -1.29 -0.21
C TRP A 171 8.46 -1.28 0.97
N LEU A 172 8.33 -2.44 1.60
CA LEU A 172 7.56 -2.69 2.82
C LEU A 172 8.40 -3.62 3.70
N ASP A 173 8.59 -3.24 4.96
CA ASP A 173 9.35 -4.00 5.94
C ASP A 173 8.47 -4.27 7.17
N GLN A 174 8.19 -5.55 7.43
CA GLN A 174 7.46 -6.01 8.60
C GLN A 174 8.45 -6.25 9.74
N VAL A 175 8.45 -5.36 10.74
CA VAL A 175 9.36 -5.41 11.89
C VAL A 175 8.87 -6.41 12.94
N GLU A 176 7.57 -6.40 13.25
CA GLU A 176 6.92 -7.29 14.20
C GLU A 176 5.52 -7.67 13.67
N ASN A 177 5.14 -8.93 13.85
CA ASN A 177 3.79 -9.35 13.51
C ASN A 177 2.79 -8.98 14.61
N ALA A 178 1.53 -8.81 14.22
CA ALA A 178 0.43 -8.69 15.17
C ALA A 178 0.37 -9.93 16.07
N PRO A 179 -0.05 -9.81 17.34
CA PRO A 179 -0.28 -10.97 18.18
C PRO A 179 -1.37 -11.83 17.56
N GLY A 180 -1.15 -13.15 17.54
CA GLY A 180 -2.16 -14.09 17.06
C GLY A 180 -3.48 -13.94 17.81
N ARG A 181 -4.57 -14.31 17.13
CA ARG A 181 -5.91 -14.41 17.74
C ARG A 181 -6.03 -15.56 18.70
#